data_8e82e31e1295b4faca326032ddf625e9
#
_entry.id   8e82e31e1295b4faca326032ddf625e9
#
_cell.length_a   1.000
_cell.length_b   1.000
_cell.length_c   1.000
_cell.angle_alpha   90.00
_cell.angle_beta   90.00
_cell.angle_gamma   90.00
#
_symmetry.space_group_name_H-M   'P 1'
#
loop_
_entity.id
_entity.type
_entity.pdbx_description
1 polymer ?
#
loop_
_entity_poly.entity_id
_entity_poly.type
_entity_poly.pdbx_seq_one_letter_code
_entity_poly.pdbx_strand_id
1 'polypeptide(L)'
;MSLRINDIAPNFTAKTTQGEIDFHNWIGDSWAVLFSHPKDFTPVCTTELGYMAKIEPEFTKRNAKLIGLSIDPVENHAKWAADIEETQGAAVNYPMIGDTDLAVAKLYNMLPAEEPGTSEGRTAATNATVRSVFIVGPDKKIKLTLTYPMTTGRNFDEILRVLDSIQLTAKHRVATPVNWKQGDDVIIAGSVSDDEAKTIYPEGWKAPKPYLRIVKQPK
;
A
#
# COMPACT_ATOMS: atom_id res chain seq x y z
N MET A 1 18.70 -6.05 -3.15
CA MET A 1 18.71 -5.62 -1.72
C MET A 1 17.25 -5.39 -1.34
N SER A 2 16.79 -5.91 -0.19
CA SER A 2 15.38 -5.75 0.21
C SER A 2 15.14 -4.34 0.75
N LEU A 3 14.04 -3.69 0.34
CA LEU A 3 13.62 -2.39 0.86
C LEU A 3 13.15 -2.54 2.32
N ARG A 4 13.51 -1.60 3.18
CA ARG A 4 13.19 -1.60 4.61
C ARG A 4 12.28 -0.42 4.96
N ILE A 5 11.62 -0.53 6.08
CA ILE A 5 10.87 0.61 6.66
C ILE A 5 11.82 1.80 6.85
N ASN A 6 11.40 2.98 6.41
CA ASN A 6 12.12 4.25 6.37
C ASN A 6 13.24 4.37 5.30
N ASP A 7 13.51 3.35 4.49
CA ASP A 7 14.28 3.56 3.25
C ASP A 7 13.50 4.51 2.33
N ILE A 8 14.21 5.32 1.56
CA ILE A 8 13.59 6.11 0.49
C ILE A 8 13.04 5.12 -0.55
N ALA A 9 11.76 5.22 -0.86
CA ALA A 9 11.14 4.45 -1.93
C ALA A 9 11.86 4.80 -3.24
N PRO A 10 12.41 3.84 -3.98
CA PRO A 10 13.09 4.11 -5.23
C PRO A 10 12.19 4.87 -6.19
N ASN A 11 12.68 5.97 -6.78
CA ASN A 11 11.97 6.66 -7.85
C ASN A 11 12.09 5.89 -9.16
N PHE A 12 11.08 6.00 -10.00
CA PHE A 12 11.06 5.41 -11.34
C PHE A 12 10.15 6.21 -12.27
N THR A 13 10.37 6.08 -13.57
CA THR A 13 9.44 6.51 -14.59
C THR A 13 8.82 5.26 -15.23
N ALA A 14 7.51 5.23 -15.39
CA ALA A 14 6.80 4.08 -15.94
C ALA A 14 5.59 4.49 -16.78
N LYS A 15 5.29 3.69 -17.81
CA LYS A 15 4.05 3.78 -18.57
C LYS A 15 2.90 3.15 -17.80
N THR A 16 1.77 3.85 -17.76
CA THR A 16 0.56 3.38 -17.08
C THR A 16 -0.66 3.53 -17.99
N THR A 17 -1.79 2.98 -17.53
CA THR A 17 -3.10 3.19 -18.19
C THR A 17 -3.54 4.64 -18.23
N GLN A 18 -2.91 5.52 -17.48
CA GLN A 18 -3.22 6.96 -17.39
C GLN A 18 -2.06 7.84 -17.90
N GLY A 19 -1.18 7.30 -18.74
CA GLY A 19 -0.01 7.99 -19.27
C GLY A 19 1.27 7.63 -18.52
N GLU A 20 2.37 8.29 -18.90
CA GLU A 20 3.66 8.11 -18.24
C GLU A 20 3.72 8.91 -16.93
N ILE A 21 4.27 8.31 -15.89
CA ILE A 21 4.45 8.95 -14.59
C ILE A 21 5.92 8.88 -14.14
N ASP A 22 6.40 9.91 -13.44
CA ASP A 22 7.51 9.86 -12.49
C ASP A 22 6.93 9.66 -11.10
N PHE A 23 7.30 8.59 -10.42
CA PHE A 23 6.62 8.13 -9.21
C PHE A 23 6.67 9.14 -8.07
N HIS A 24 7.83 9.77 -7.80
CA HIS A 24 7.94 10.76 -6.73
C HIS A 24 7.14 12.03 -7.02
N ASN A 25 7.18 12.50 -8.27
CA ASN A 25 6.38 13.66 -8.69
C ASN A 25 4.89 13.33 -8.67
N TRP A 26 4.51 12.12 -9.08
CA TRP A 26 3.12 11.68 -9.06
C TRP A 26 2.57 11.56 -7.63
N ILE A 27 3.36 11.06 -6.66
CA ILE A 27 2.97 11.05 -5.24
C ILE A 27 2.72 12.50 -4.78
N GLY A 28 3.61 13.45 -5.07
CA GLY A 28 3.54 14.81 -4.53
C GLY A 28 3.52 14.79 -3.00
N ASP A 29 2.60 15.51 -2.39
CA ASP A 29 2.42 15.57 -0.92
C ASP A 29 1.40 14.55 -0.40
N SER A 30 1.04 13.57 -1.23
CA SER A 30 0.10 12.50 -0.87
C SER A 30 0.83 11.28 -0.30
N TRP A 31 0.09 10.38 0.28
CA TRP A 31 0.50 9.00 0.49
C TRP A 31 0.31 8.21 -0.81
N ALA A 32 1.01 7.10 -0.95
CA ALA A 32 0.81 6.20 -2.07
C ALA A 32 0.77 4.74 -1.61
N VAL A 33 -0.06 3.95 -2.27
CA VAL A 33 -0.10 2.49 -2.16
C VAL A 33 0.27 1.92 -3.52
N LEU A 34 1.52 1.45 -3.62
CA LEU A 34 2.01 0.71 -4.78
C LEU A 34 1.81 -0.78 -4.53
N PHE A 35 1.08 -1.46 -5.41
CA PHE A 35 0.83 -2.89 -5.25
C PHE A 35 0.99 -3.64 -6.56
N SER A 36 1.56 -4.85 -6.49
CA SER A 36 1.70 -5.72 -7.67
C SER A 36 0.63 -6.81 -7.68
N HIS A 37 0.27 -7.29 -8.86
CA HIS A 37 -0.53 -8.48 -9.08
C HIS A 37 0.17 -9.41 -10.08
N PRO A 38 0.02 -10.73 -9.95
CA PRO A 38 0.76 -11.69 -10.77
C PRO A 38 0.53 -11.53 -12.27
N LYS A 39 -0.74 -11.39 -12.70
CA LYS A 39 -1.07 -11.42 -14.12
C LYS A 39 -2.49 -10.94 -14.40
N ASP A 40 -2.66 -10.25 -15.52
CA ASP A 40 -3.96 -9.87 -16.05
C ASP A 40 -4.81 -11.08 -16.47
N PHE A 41 -6.10 -10.89 -16.57
CA PHE A 41 -7.07 -11.93 -16.97
C PHE A 41 -6.99 -13.20 -16.12
N THR A 42 -6.78 -13.05 -14.80
CA THR A 42 -6.75 -14.17 -13.84
C THR A 42 -7.78 -13.98 -12.72
N PRO A 43 -8.35 -15.08 -12.17
CA PRO A 43 -9.49 -14.97 -11.26
C PRO A 43 -9.20 -14.16 -9.99
N VAL A 44 -8.12 -14.50 -9.26
CA VAL A 44 -7.79 -13.82 -7.99
C VAL A 44 -7.46 -12.35 -8.23
N CYS A 45 -6.69 -12.04 -9.27
CA CYS A 45 -6.34 -10.65 -9.58
C CYS A 45 -7.58 -9.83 -9.97
N THR A 46 -8.54 -10.41 -10.71
CA THR A 46 -9.81 -9.75 -11.03
C THR A 46 -10.57 -9.36 -9.75
N THR A 47 -10.67 -10.28 -8.78
CA THR A 47 -11.35 -9.99 -7.50
C THR A 47 -10.61 -8.91 -6.69
N GLU A 48 -9.27 -8.93 -6.69
CA GLU A 48 -8.46 -7.94 -5.97
C GLU A 48 -8.61 -6.54 -6.57
N LEU A 49 -8.43 -6.40 -7.89
CA LEU A 49 -8.48 -5.10 -8.54
C LEU A 49 -9.89 -4.51 -8.51
N GLY A 50 -10.91 -5.34 -8.65
CA GLY A 50 -12.29 -4.92 -8.48
C GLY A 50 -12.61 -4.46 -7.07
N TYR A 51 -12.11 -5.16 -6.03
CA TYR A 51 -12.27 -4.71 -4.66
C TYR A 51 -11.55 -3.39 -4.39
N MET A 52 -10.31 -3.26 -4.87
CA MET A 52 -9.56 -1.99 -4.78
C MET A 52 -10.29 -0.84 -5.47
N ALA A 53 -10.90 -1.08 -6.64
CA ALA A 53 -11.70 -0.08 -7.32
C ALA A 53 -12.91 0.37 -6.48
N LYS A 54 -13.57 -0.55 -5.79
CA LYS A 54 -14.70 -0.23 -4.88
C LYS A 54 -14.29 0.63 -3.70
N ILE A 55 -13.11 0.36 -3.13
CA ILE A 55 -12.64 1.07 -1.93
C ILE A 55 -11.67 2.21 -2.24
N GLU A 56 -11.36 2.48 -3.51
CA GLU A 56 -10.51 3.62 -3.91
C GLU A 56 -10.94 4.96 -3.29
N PRO A 57 -12.25 5.31 -3.19
CA PRO A 57 -12.67 6.53 -2.52
C PRO A 57 -12.24 6.62 -1.05
N GLU A 58 -12.07 5.49 -0.36
CA GLU A 58 -11.58 5.48 1.01
C GLU A 58 -10.10 5.85 1.09
N PHE A 59 -9.29 5.46 0.10
CA PHE A 59 -7.90 5.93 -0.02
C PHE A 59 -7.82 7.41 -0.35
N THR A 60 -8.65 7.87 -1.29
CA THR A 60 -8.72 9.29 -1.67
C THR A 60 -9.07 10.19 -0.48
N LYS A 61 -10.03 9.81 0.38
CA LYS A 61 -10.37 10.53 1.62
C LYS A 61 -9.17 10.66 2.58
N ARG A 62 -8.22 9.75 2.50
CA ARG A 62 -6.99 9.72 3.30
C ARG A 62 -5.80 10.37 2.61
N ASN A 63 -6.03 11.13 1.54
CA ASN A 63 -4.98 11.69 0.69
C ASN A 63 -3.96 10.62 0.27
N ALA A 64 -4.44 9.43 -0.10
CA ALA A 64 -3.61 8.32 -0.55
C ALA A 64 -3.98 7.93 -1.99
N LYS A 65 -2.99 7.85 -2.84
CA LYS A 65 -3.10 7.45 -4.24
C LYS A 65 -2.81 5.96 -4.39
N LEU A 66 -3.57 5.30 -5.26
CA LEU A 66 -3.37 3.89 -5.61
C LEU A 66 -2.64 3.79 -6.93
N ILE A 67 -1.74 2.83 -7.03
CA ILE A 67 -1.09 2.45 -8.29
C ILE A 67 -0.82 0.95 -8.33
N GLY A 68 -1.38 0.29 -9.33
CA GLY A 68 -1.18 -1.13 -9.58
C GLY A 68 0.01 -1.39 -10.49
N LEU A 69 0.57 -2.59 -10.42
CA LEU A 69 1.67 -3.04 -11.28
C LEU A 69 1.50 -4.51 -11.63
N SER A 70 1.67 -4.84 -12.89
CA SER A 70 2.10 -6.18 -13.31
C SER A 70 3.11 -6.05 -14.45
N ILE A 71 3.64 -7.18 -14.86
CA ILE A 71 4.56 -7.24 -16.00
C ILE A 71 3.85 -7.46 -17.34
N ASP A 72 2.51 -7.40 -17.34
CA ASP A 72 1.71 -7.36 -18.57
C ASP A 72 1.80 -5.97 -19.21
N PRO A 73 1.61 -5.88 -20.55
CA PRO A 73 1.58 -4.59 -21.25
C PRO A 73 0.38 -3.73 -20.81
N VAL A 74 0.54 -2.41 -20.87
CA VAL A 74 -0.53 -1.43 -20.56
C VAL A 74 -1.81 -1.67 -21.34
N GLU A 75 -1.68 -2.11 -22.60
CA GLU A 75 -2.81 -2.42 -23.48
C GLU A 75 -3.65 -3.59 -22.96
N ASN A 76 -3.03 -4.55 -22.25
CA ASN A 76 -3.76 -5.64 -21.60
C ASN A 76 -4.54 -5.12 -20.38
N HIS A 77 -3.92 -4.29 -19.55
CA HIS A 77 -4.62 -3.64 -18.42
C HIS A 77 -5.87 -2.89 -18.88
N ALA A 78 -5.74 -2.11 -19.96
CA ALA A 78 -6.85 -1.33 -20.50
C ALA A 78 -8.01 -2.21 -21.00
N LYS A 79 -7.71 -3.34 -21.63
CA LYS A 79 -8.73 -4.31 -22.06
C LYS A 79 -9.36 -5.02 -20.88
N TRP A 80 -8.56 -5.42 -19.91
CA TRP A 80 -9.02 -6.16 -18.74
C TRP A 80 -9.84 -5.31 -17.77
N ALA A 81 -9.64 -3.99 -17.76
CA ALA A 81 -10.44 -3.08 -16.93
C ALA A 81 -11.95 -3.20 -17.19
N ALA A 82 -12.36 -3.47 -18.44
CA ALA A 82 -13.77 -3.70 -18.78
C ALA A 82 -14.31 -5.00 -18.15
N ASP A 83 -13.55 -6.08 -18.17
CA ASP A 83 -13.93 -7.36 -17.55
C ASP A 83 -14.04 -7.22 -16.01
N ILE A 84 -13.14 -6.42 -15.42
CA ILE A 84 -13.18 -6.13 -13.98
C ILE A 84 -14.45 -5.35 -13.65
N GLU A 85 -14.78 -4.31 -14.40
CA GLU A 85 -15.99 -3.53 -14.17
C GLU A 85 -17.25 -4.40 -14.34
N GLU A 86 -17.33 -5.20 -15.40
CA GLU A 86 -18.45 -6.09 -15.65
C GLU A 86 -18.64 -7.12 -14.52
N THR A 87 -17.56 -7.75 -14.07
CA THR A 87 -17.64 -8.86 -13.12
C THR A 87 -17.66 -8.42 -11.66
N GLN A 88 -17.04 -7.29 -11.33
CA GLN A 88 -16.90 -6.79 -9.96
C GLN A 88 -17.78 -5.57 -9.67
N GLY A 89 -18.36 -4.93 -10.69
CA GLY A 89 -19.26 -3.79 -10.55
C GLY A 89 -18.57 -2.49 -10.12
N ALA A 90 -17.29 -2.34 -10.42
CA ALA A 90 -16.53 -1.12 -10.16
C ALA A 90 -15.43 -0.91 -11.20
N ALA A 91 -15.35 0.29 -11.77
CA ALA A 91 -14.33 0.67 -12.74
C ALA A 91 -12.98 0.92 -12.06
N VAL A 92 -11.90 0.46 -12.68
CA VAL A 92 -10.52 0.73 -12.22
C VAL A 92 -10.14 2.16 -12.62
N ASN A 93 -10.13 3.08 -11.65
CA ASN A 93 -9.84 4.51 -11.87
C ASN A 93 -8.43 4.93 -11.43
N TYR A 94 -7.62 4.02 -10.94
CA TYR A 94 -6.22 4.25 -10.59
C TYR A 94 -5.28 3.77 -11.70
N PRO A 95 -4.07 4.36 -11.85
CA PRO A 95 -3.11 3.95 -12.87
C PRO A 95 -2.59 2.54 -12.61
N MET A 96 -2.38 1.80 -13.70
CA MET A 96 -1.78 0.47 -13.71
C MET A 96 -0.52 0.47 -14.56
N ILE A 97 0.62 0.13 -13.96
CA ILE A 97 1.93 0.07 -14.61
C ILE A 97 2.05 -1.22 -15.41
N GLY A 98 2.43 -1.11 -16.69
CA GLY A 98 2.86 -2.23 -17.51
C GLY A 98 4.39 -2.36 -17.49
N ASP A 99 4.91 -3.16 -16.56
CA ASP A 99 6.36 -3.30 -16.29
C ASP A 99 6.98 -4.45 -17.11
N THR A 100 6.87 -4.39 -18.43
CA THR A 100 7.23 -5.47 -19.36
C THR A 100 8.74 -5.81 -19.36
N ASP A 101 9.59 -4.89 -18.96
CA ASP A 101 11.04 -5.06 -18.83
C ASP A 101 11.49 -5.40 -17.39
N LEU A 102 10.54 -5.54 -16.46
CA LEU A 102 10.77 -5.87 -15.05
C LEU A 102 11.56 -4.79 -14.29
N ALA A 103 11.60 -3.57 -14.79
CA ALA A 103 12.42 -2.50 -14.19
C ALA A 103 11.94 -2.17 -12.77
N VAL A 104 10.64 -1.92 -12.61
CA VAL A 104 10.04 -1.58 -11.31
C VAL A 104 9.91 -2.82 -10.43
N ALA A 105 9.51 -3.97 -11.00
CA ALA A 105 9.40 -5.22 -10.26
C ALA A 105 10.70 -5.65 -9.59
N LYS A 106 11.84 -5.50 -10.29
CA LYS A 106 13.19 -5.75 -9.72
C LYS A 106 13.57 -4.71 -8.67
N LEU A 107 13.31 -3.42 -8.97
CA LEU A 107 13.64 -2.31 -8.08
C LEU A 107 12.96 -2.46 -6.71
N TYR A 108 11.72 -2.93 -6.70
CA TYR A 108 10.90 -3.14 -5.51
C TYR A 108 10.90 -4.59 -5.00
N ASN A 109 11.73 -5.47 -5.57
CA ASN A 109 11.84 -6.88 -5.18
C ASN A 109 10.48 -7.61 -5.18
N MET A 110 9.71 -7.43 -6.27
CA MET A 110 8.37 -8.01 -6.41
C MET A 110 8.36 -9.37 -7.13
N LEU A 111 9.51 -9.90 -7.52
CA LEU A 111 9.63 -11.18 -8.22
C LEU A 111 9.84 -12.32 -7.21
N PRO A 112 9.30 -13.52 -7.45
CA PRO A 112 9.63 -14.70 -6.64
C PRO A 112 11.10 -15.11 -6.84
N ALA A 113 11.67 -15.83 -5.86
CA ALA A 113 13.10 -16.19 -5.86
C ALA A 113 13.53 -17.02 -7.07
N GLU A 114 12.65 -17.81 -7.65
CA GLU A 114 12.91 -18.70 -8.77
C GLU A 114 12.83 -18.00 -10.14
N GLU A 115 12.41 -16.74 -10.17
CA GLU A 115 12.29 -15.99 -11.42
C GLU A 115 13.66 -15.57 -11.96
N PRO A 116 13.91 -15.79 -13.26
CA PRO A 116 15.23 -15.54 -13.85
C PRO A 116 15.64 -14.06 -13.89
N GLY A 117 14.75 -13.15 -13.52
CA GLY A 117 15.04 -11.70 -13.49
C GLY A 117 15.24 -11.06 -14.87
N THR A 118 14.79 -11.72 -15.93
CA THR A 118 14.80 -11.23 -17.32
C THR A 118 13.43 -11.47 -17.95
N SER A 119 12.99 -10.57 -18.82
CA SER A 119 11.76 -10.73 -19.61
C SER A 119 11.95 -11.59 -20.86
N GLU A 120 13.21 -11.86 -21.24
CA GLU A 120 13.51 -12.60 -22.47
C GLU A 120 13.06 -14.08 -22.35
N GLY A 121 12.32 -14.56 -23.34
CA GLY A 121 11.80 -15.92 -23.39
C GLY A 121 10.69 -16.24 -22.39
N ARG A 122 10.18 -15.27 -21.64
CA ARG A 122 9.10 -15.47 -20.67
C ARG A 122 7.75 -15.59 -21.36
N THR A 123 6.97 -16.53 -20.87
CA THR A 123 5.57 -16.71 -21.29
C THR A 123 4.65 -16.07 -20.24
N ALA A 124 3.39 -15.89 -20.62
CA ALA A 124 2.36 -15.47 -19.68
C ALA A 124 2.22 -16.39 -18.44
N ALA A 125 2.67 -17.64 -18.51
CA ALA A 125 2.67 -18.58 -17.38
C ALA A 125 3.87 -18.40 -16.44
N THR A 126 4.99 -17.89 -16.95
CA THR A 126 6.24 -17.68 -16.20
C THR A 126 6.49 -16.22 -15.82
N ASN A 127 5.65 -15.32 -16.29
CA ASN A 127 5.81 -13.89 -16.14
C ASN A 127 4.85 -13.36 -15.06
N ALA A 128 5.27 -13.40 -13.80
CA ALA A 128 4.42 -13.00 -12.69
C ALA A 128 5.20 -12.35 -11.56
N THR A 129 4.66 -11.25 -11.03
CA THR A 129 5.07 -10.71 -9.73
C THR A 129 4.34 -11.46 -8.61
N VAL A 130 4.93 -11.48 -7.41
CA VAL A 130 4.17 -11.81 -6.21
C VAL A 130 3.21 -10.68 -5.86
N ARG A 131 2.34 -10.87 -4.86
CA ARG A 131 1.37 -9.86 -4.43
C ARG A 131 1.96 -8.94 -3.38
N SER A 132 2.83 -8.04 -3.79
CA SER A 132 3.46 -7.05 -2.90
C SER A 132 2.57 -5.84 -2.70
N VAL A 133 2.73 -5.18 -1.55
CA VAL A 133 2.15 -3.87 -1.23
C VAL A 133 3.21 -3.03 -0.55
N PHE A 134 3.35 -1.79 -0.98
CA PHE A 134 4.18 -0.77 -0.34
C PHE A 134 3.32 0.44 -0.05
N ILE A 135 3.27 0.87 1.22
CA ILE A 135 2.77 2.20 1.57
C ILE A 135 3.97 3.14 1.63
N VAL A 136 3.88 4.21 0.86
CA VAL A 136 4.90 5.27 0.79
C VAL A 136 4.31 6.56 1.35
N GLY A 137 5.02 7.19 2.27
CA GLY A 137 4.60 8.46 2.86
C GLY A 137 4.89 9.67 1.96
N PRO A 138 4.36 10.86 2.31
CA PRO A 138 4.68 12.12 1.62
C PRO A 138 6.17 12.43 1.59
N ASP A 139 6.91 11.95 2.59
CA ASP A 139 8.38 12.04 2.70
C ASP A 139 9.13 11.07 1.78
N LYS A 140 8.41 10.38 0.89
CA LYS A 140 8.93 9.38 -0.05
C LYS A 140 9.57 8.16 0.64
N LYS A 141 9.27 7.91 1.91
CA LYS A 141 9.81 6.76 2.63
C LYS A 141 8.81 5.62 2.69
N ILE A 142 9.34 4.40 2.64
CA ILE A 142 8.57 3.17 2.85
C ILE A 142 8.04 3.15 4.29
N LYS A 143 6.74 3.00 4.45
CA LYS A 143 6.05 2.93 5.75
C LYS A 143 5.50 1.55 6.07
N LEU A 144 5.19 0.78 5.04
CA LEU A 144 4.73 -0.61 5.14
C LEU A 144 5.24 -1.40 3.93
N THR A 145 5.57 -2.66 4.16
CA THR A 145 5.75 -3.66 3.12
C THR A 145 4.96 -4.90 3.51
N LEU A 146 4.18 -5.44 2.58
CA LEU A 146 3.50 -6.73 2.70
C LEU A 146 3.75 -7.54 1.44
N THR A 147 3.90 -8.85 1.59
CA THR A 147 4.06 -9.76 0.45
C THR A 147 3.24 -11.01 0.69
N TYR A 148 2.39 -11.32 -0.28
CA TYR A 148 1.54 -12.50 -0.30
C TYR A 148 1.98 -13.43 -1.44
N PRO A 149 1.85 -14.76 -1.28
CA PRO A 149 2.06 -15.68 -2.39
C PRO A 149 1.01 -15.46 -3.48
N MET A 150 1.33 -15.84 -4.71
CA MET A 150 0.44 -15.61 -5.87
C MET A 150 -0.95 -16.23 -5.72
N THR A 151 -1.07 -17.31 -4.95
CA THR A 151 -2.32 -18.06 -4.73
C THR A 151 -3.26 -17.45 -3.70
N THR A 152 -2.81 -16.42 -2.96
CA THR A 152 -3.54 -15.86 -1.83
C THR A 152 -3.96 -14.43 -2.11
N GLY A 153 -5.28 -14.19 -2.25
CA GLY A 153 -5.84 -12.84 -2.33
C GLY A 153 -5.60 -12.05 -1.03
N ARG A 154 -5.30 -10.75 -1.18
CA ARG A 154 -4.95 -9.87 -0.06
C ARG A 154 -6.19 -9.39 0.69
N ASN A 155 -5.98 -9.00 1.95
CA ASN A 155 -6.95 -8.25 2.75
C ASN A 155 -6.66 -6.75 2.62
N PHE A 156 -7.39 -6.05 1.76
CA PHE A 156 -7.20 -4.62 1.54
C PHE A 156 -7.80 -3.74 2.64
N ASP A 157 -8.74 -4.27 3.44
CA ASP A 157 -9.23 -3.57 4.64
C ASP A 157 -8.11 -3.43 5.68
N GLU A 158 -7.21 -4.44 5.77
CA GLU A 158 -6.01 -4.35 6.59
C GLU A 158 -5.05 -3.26 6.09
N ILE A 159 -4.94 -3.07 4.78
CA ILE A 159 -4.11 -1.99 4.21
C ILE A 159 -4.68 -0.62 4.56
N LEU A 160 -6.00 -0.43 4.49
CA LEU A 160 -6.68 0.78 4.97
C LEU A 160 -6.47 0.99 6.47
N ARG A 161 -6.65 -0.07 7.28
CA ARG A 161 -6.43 -0.02 8.73
C ARG A 161 -5.02 0.41 9.09
N VAL A 162 -4.01 -0.15 8.41
CA VAL A 162 -2.61 0.21 8.65
C VAL A 162 -2.31 1.63 8.17
N LEU A 163 -2.88 2.05 7.05
CA LEU A 163 -2.75 3.44 6.56
C LEU A 163 -3.30 4.43 7.60
N ASP A 164 -4.50 4.17 8.15
CA ASP A 164 -5.07 4.99 9.23
C ASP A 164 -4.15 5.05 10.45
N SER A 165 -3.60 3.91 10.86
CA SER A 165 -2.65 3.82 11.98
C SER A 165 -1.38 4.64 11.72
N ILE A 166 -0.78 4.51 10.54
CA ILE A 166 0.45 5.23 10.19
C ILE A 166 0.21 6.73 10.10
N GLN A 167 -0.92 7.17 9.53
CA GLN A 167 -1.28 8.58 9.47
C GLN A 167 -1.53 9.18 10.85
N LEU A 168 -2.22 8.45 11.73
CA LEU A 168 -2.45 8.86 13.10
C LEU A 168 -1.14 9.02 13.88
N THR A 169 -0.25 8.03 13.78
CA THR A 169 1.04 8.03 14.50
C THR A 169 2.06 9.02 13.91
N ALA A 170 1.92 9.39 12.64
CA ALA A 170 2.70 10.47 12.03
C ALA A 170 2.28 11.87 12.54
N LYS A 171 0.99 12.03 12.88
CA LYS A 171 0.42 13.29 13.36
C LYS A 171 0.51 13.46 14.87
N HIS A 172 0.39 12.36 15.60
CA HIS A 172 0.32 12.34 17.05
C HIS A 172 1.38 11.41 17.65
N ARG A 173 1.87 11.76 18.83
CA ARG A 173 2.86 10.94 19.58
C ARG A 173 2.19 9.79 20.31
N VAL A 174 1.54 8.90 19.55
CA VAL A 174 0.84 7.71 20.02
C VAL A 174 1.28 6.47 19.23
N ALA A 175 0.93 5.30 19.75
CA ALA A 175 1.02 4.03 19.05
C ALA A 175 -0.37 3.35 19.05
N THR A 176 -0.68 2.61 18.00
CA THR A 176 -1.92 1.84 17.92
C THR A 176 -1.72 0.44 18.47
N PRO A 177 -2.59 -0.07 19.37
CA PRO A 177 -2.49 -1.43 19.88
C PRO A 177 -2.83 -2.49 18.83
N VAL A 178 -2.66 -3.75 19.19
CA VAL A 178 -3.05 -4.90 18.37
C VAL A 178 -4.52 -4.79 17.92
N ASN A 179 -4.79 -5.10 16.65
CA ASN A 179 -6.13 -5.07 16.03
C ASN A 179 -6.87 -3.72 16.14
N TRP A 180 -6.17 -2.64 16.45
CA TRP A 180 -6.74 -1.30 16.53
C TRP A 180 -7.49 -0.93 15.23
N LYS A 181 -8.61 -0.29 15.39
CA LYS A 181 -9.40 0.32 14.31
C LYS A 181 -9.60 1.81 14.59
N GLN A 182 -9.85 2.57 13.53
CA GLN A 182 -10.15 3.99 13.62
C GLN A 182 -11.26 4.25 14.66
N GLY A 183 -10.95 5.08 15.66
CA GLY A 183 -11.84 5.41 16.79
C GLY A 183 -11.55 4.65 18.09
N ASP A 184 -10.76 3.58 18.04
CA ASP A 184 -10.36 2.84 19.25
C ASP A 184 -9.32 3.63 20.06
N ASP A 185 -9.21 3.29 21.34
CA ASP A 185 -8.18 3.83 22.23
C ASP A 185 -6.77 3.54 21.69
N VAL A 186 -5.83 4.45 22.00
CA VAL A 186 -4.43 4.37 21.60
C VAL A 186 -3.50 4.40 22.80
N ILE A 187 -2.24 4.11 22.57
CA ILE A 187 -1.18 4.09 23.60
C ILE A 187 -0.34 5.36 23.45
N ILE A 188 -0.12 6.10 24.54
CA ILE A 188 0.83 7.22 24.56
C ILE A 188 2.23 6.67 24.25
N ALA A 189 2.92 7.27 23.27
CA ALA A 189 4.25 6.82 22.89
C ALA A 189 5.22 6.82 24.08
N GLY A 190 6.09 5.82 24.16
CA GLY A 190 7.06 5.70 25.26
C GLY A 190 8.05 6.87 25.35
N SER A 191 8.22 7.62 24.26
CA SER A 191 9.06 8.83 24.20
C SER A 191 8.41 10.06 24.84
N VAL A 192 7.12 10.01 25.20
CA VAL A 192 6.41 11.12 25.88
C VAL A 192 6.55 10.93 27.37
N SER A 193 7.16 11.90 28.08
CA SER A 193 7.25 11.88 29.55
C SER A 193 5.86 12.05 30.17
N ASP A 194 5.73 11.71 31.46
CA ASP A 194 4.46 11.89 32.17
C ASP A 194 4.05 13.36 32.30
N ASP A 195 5.01 14.28 32.42
CA ASP A 195 4.71 15.72 32.49
C ASP A 195 4.27 16.27 31.14
N GLU A 196 4.89 15.84 30.02
CA GLU A 196 4.39 16.14 28.68
C GLU A 196 2.99 15.53 28.45
N ALA A 197 2.79 14.29 28.88
CA ALA A 197 1.50 13.62 28.75
C ALA A 197 0.38 14.35 29.51
N LYS A 198 0.62 14.89 30.69
CA LYS A 198 -0.36 15.73 31.44
C LYS A 198 -0.76 16.98 30.62
N THR A 199 0.19 17.56 29.91
CA THR A 199 -0.09 18.73 29.05
C THR A 199 -0.91 18.36 27.82
N ILE A 200 -0.56 17.23 27.16
CA ILE A 200 -1.23 16.77 25.93
C ILE A 200 -2.61 16.19 26.24
N TYR A 201 -2.74 15.47 27.37
CA TYR A 201 -3.94 14.75 27.80
C TYR A 201 -4.36 15.22 29.22
N PRO A 202 -4.90 16.45 29.35
CA PRO A 202 -5.22 17.03 30.67
C PRO A 202 -6.32 16.26 31.38
N GLU A 203 -7.14 15.49 30.68
CA GLU A 203 -8.15 14.59 31.28
C GLU A 203 -7.54 13.31 31.85
N GLY A 204 -6.22 13.11 31.69
CA GLY A 204 -5.48 11.94 32.14
C GLY A 204 -5.58 10.75 31.20
N TRP A 205 -5.08 9.63 31.66
CA TRP A 205 -5.05 8.37 30.92
C TRP A 205 -5.23 7.17 31.84
N LYS A 206 -5.57 6.02 31.30
CA LYS A 206 -5.57 4.74 32.02
C LYS A 206 -4.16 4.15 31.98
N ALA A 207 -3.63 3.73 33.11
CA ALA A 207 -2.31 3.10 33.22
C ALA A 207 -2.38 1.78 34.01
N PRO A 208 -2.81 0.67 33.39
CA PRO A 208 -2.78 -0.65 34.06
C PRO A 208 -1.36 -1.02 34.50
N LYS A 209 -0.35 -0.51 33.85
CA LYS A 209 1.06 -0.57 34.17
C LYS A 209 1.73 0.76 33.82
N PRO A 210 2.84 1.15 34.45
CA PRO A 210 3.52 2.41 34.17
C PRO A 210 3.92 2.59 32.68
N TYR A 211 4.22 1.50 32.01
CA TYR A 211 4.59 1.49 30.59
C TYR A 211 3.40 1.37 29.61
N LEU A 212 2.18 1.17 30.11
CA LEU A 212 0.96 0.99 29.30
C LEU A 212 -0.04 2.10 29.60
N ARG A 213 0.15 3.23 28.94
CA ARG A 213 -0.66 4.45 29.12
C ARG A 213 -1.65 4.58 27.96
N ILE A 214 -2.92 4.36 28.24
CA ILE A 214 -4.01 4.25 27.25
C ILE A 214 -4.86 5.51 27.32
N VAL A 215 -5.09 6.13 26.15
CA VAL A 215 -5.93 7.31 25.97
C VAL A 215 -6.89 7.11 24.80
N LYS A 216 -7.94 7.93 24.78
CA LYS A 216 -8.80 8.02 23.59
C LYS A 216 -7.98 8.49 22.38
N GLN A 217 -8.35 8.01 21.21
CA GLN A 217 -7.73 8.47 19.95
C GLN A 217 -7.82 10.00 19.87
N PRO A 218 -6.69 10.71 19.66
CA PRO A 218 -6.71 12.14 19.39
C PRO A 218 -7.36 12.43 18.03
N LYS A 219 -7.94 13.62 17.88
CA LYS A 219 -8.61 14.08 16.64
C LYS A 219 -7.64 14.63 15.61
#